data_093981c3390d13e48a1ffbc5bbee21de
#
_entry.id   093981c3390d13e48a1ffbc5bbee21de
#
_cell.length_a   1.000
_cell.length_b   1.000
_cell.length_c   1.000
_cell.angle_alpha   90.00
_cell.angle_beta   90.00
_cell.angle_gamma   90.00
#
_symmetry.space_group_name_H-M   'P 1'
#
loop_
_entity.id
_entity.type
_entity.pdbx_description
1 polymer ?
#
loop_
_entity_poly.entity_id
_entity_poly.type
_entity_poly.pdbx_seq_one_letter_code
_entity_poly.pdbx_strand_id
1 'polypeptide(L)'
;DAKYKNPRNLCAGSVRQLNSQVTAGRHVQFIAFALVSAEDMTFNNSRRCQFEWLAAQGFDVVTYRMVTSTDLPDSVKWFANHIESNELPSDGLVLLMDDIAYGESLGNTAKFPRNAMAFKWKDETAETTLREIHWSPSRTGLINPVAVFDPVELEGTTITRASVHNVSIVESLKL
;
A
#
# COMPACT_ATOMS: atom_id res chain seq x y z
N ASP A 1 7.39 -19.96 -8.94
CA ASP A 1 6.89 -20.70 -7.77
C ASP A 1 5.36 -20.65 -7.73
N ALA A 2 4.72 -21.76 -8.07
CA ALA A 2 3.24 -21.87 -8.14
C ALA A 2 2.52 -21.63 -6.79
N LYS A 3 3.24 -21.41 -5.72
CA LYS A 3 2.73 -21.23 -4.36
C LYS A 3 2.21 -19.81 -4.08
N TYR A 4 2.71 -18.80 -4.79
CA TYR A 4 2.39 -17.40 -4.52
C TYR A 4 1.66 -16.80 -5.73
N LYS A 5 0.47 -16.25 -5.50
CA LYS A 5 -0.39 -15.71 -6.56
C LYS A 5 -0.13 -14.23 -6.86
N ASN A 6 0.57 -13.50 -5.96
CA ASN A 6 0.91 -12.11 -6.21
C ASN A 6 2.31 -11.75 -5.67
N PRO A 7 2.95 -10.69 -6.20
CA PRO A 7 4.29 -10.26 -5.81
C PRO A 7 4.43 -9.92 -4.33
N ARG A 8 3.41 -9.30 -3.72
CA ARG A 8 3.40 -8.94 -2.30
C ARG A 8 3.53 -10.18 -1.40
N ASN A 9 2.76 -11.23 -1.67
CA ASN A 9 2.81 -12.47 -0.91
C ASN A 9 4.12 -13.22 -1.15
N LEU A 10 4.65 -13.18 -2.38
CA LEU A 10 5.96 -13.76 -2.69
C LEU A 10 7.08 -13.04 -1.92
N CYS A 11 7.09 -11.72 -1.89
CA CYS A 11 8.07 -10.93 -1.15
C CYS A 11 7.97 -11.23 0.36
N ALA A 12 6.79 -11.14 0.96
CA ALA A 12 6.57 -11.44 2.37
C ALA A 12 6.98 -12.87 2.74
N GLY A 13 6.71 -13.84 1.87
CA GLY A 13 7.16 -15.22 2.05
C GLY A 13 8.67 -15.40 1.86
N SER A 14 9.30 -14.58 1.04
CA SER A 14 10.74 -14.64 0.75
C SER A 14 11.57 -14.13 1.92
N VAL A 15 11.19 -13.00 2.51
CA VAL A 15 11.94 -12.42 3.65
C VAL A 15 11.78 -13.22 4.95
N ARG A 16 10.82 -14.14 5.00
CA ARG A 16 10.58 -15.04 6.15
C ARG A 16 11.18 -16.43 5.98
N GLN A 17 11.97 -16.69 4.93
CA GLN A 17 12.59 -17.99 4.73
C GLN A 17 13.66 -18.25 5.78
N LEU A 18 13.67 -19.47 6.33
CA LEU A 18 14.72 -19.92 7.24
C LEU A 18 16.06 -20.12 6.51
N ASN A 19 16.00 -20.47 5.24
CA ASN A 19 17.19 -20.64 4.40
C ASN A 19 17.41 -19.38 3.54
N SER A 20 18.46 -18.63 3.85
CA SER A 20 18.82 -17.38 3.14
C SER A 20 19.13 -17.59 1.66
N GLN A 21 19.59 -18.77 1.24
CA GLN A 21 19.85 -19.08 -0.17
C GLN A 21 18.56 -19.08 -1.00
N VAL A 22 17.43 -19.50 -0.43
CA VAL A 22 16.13 -19.42 -1.09
C VAL A 22 15.74 -17.97 -1.32
N THR A 23 15.96 -17.09 -0.35
CA THR A 23 15.71 -15.64 -0.48
C THR A 23 16.63 -15.01 -1.52
N ALA A 24 17.92 -15.34 -1.49
CA ALA A 24 18.89 -14.85 -2.47
C ALA A 24 18.52 -15.22 -3.91
N GLY A 25 18.03 -16.44 -4.15
CA GLY A 25 17.58 -16.90 -5.46
C GLY A 25 16.29 -16.24 -5.96
N ARG A 26 15.60 -15.47 -5.12
CA ARG A 26 14.36 -14.75 -5.47
C ARG A 26 14.57 -13.29 -5.85
N HIS A 27 15.81 -12.81 -5.77
CA HIS A 27 16.19 -11.43 -6.17
C HIS A 27 15.26 -10.35 -5.59
N VAL A 28 14.99 -10.44 -4.27
CA VAL A 28 14.15 -9.43 -3.58
C VAL A 28 14.89 -8.10 -3.59
N GLN A 29 14.25 -7.08 -4.16
CA GLN A 29 14.76 -5.72 -4.20
C GLN A 29 14.27 -4.92 -2.99
N PHE A 30 15.09 -3.98 -2.53
CA PHE A 30 14.75 -3.04 -1.47
C PHE A 30 14.65 -1.64 -2.06
N ILE A 31 13.48 -1.02 -1.90
CA ILE A 31 13.22 0.36 -2.35
C ILE A 31 13.01 1.24 -1.13
N ALA A 32 13.85 2.24 -0.94
CA ALA A 32 13.72 3.20 0.16
C ALA A 32 12.63 4.23 -0.15
N PHE A 33 11.68 4.40 0.78
CA PHE A 33 10.60 5.39 0.66
C PHE A 33 10.58 6.41 1.80
N ALA A 34 11.43 6.25 2.80
CA ALA A 34 11.61 7.21 3.89
C ALA A 34 12.96 7.00 4.57
N LEU A 35 13.55 8.08 5.05
CA LEU A 35 14.65 8.07 6.01
C LEU A 35 14.08 8.30 7.42
N VAL A 36 14.28 7.34 8.33
CA VAL A 36 13.76 7.43 9.69
C VAL A 36 14.67 8.25 10.58
N SER A 37 15.98 8.01 10.49
CA SER A 37 16.99 8.73 11.26
C SER A 37 18.34 8.68 10.56
N ALA A 38 19.09 9.76 10.65
CA ALA A 38 20.51 9.81 10.39
C ALA A 38 21.12 10.80 11.37
N GLU A 39 22.05 10.32 12.20
CA GLU A 39 22.69 11.12 13.24
C GLU A 39 23.40 12.33 12.64
N ASP A 40 23.26 13.49 13.29
CA ASP A 40 23.93 14.76 12.97
C ASP A 40 23.65 15.36 11.57
N MET A 41 22.61 14.89 10.86
CA MET A 41 22.26 15.42 9.55
C MET A 41 20.92 16.17 9.56
N THR A 42 20.92 17.40 9.05
CA THR A 42 19.71 18.25 8.97
C THR A 42 18.98 18.18 7.64
N PHE A 43 19.64 17.70 6.58
CA PHE A 43 19.08 17.59 5.22
C PHE A 43 18.45 18.90 4.70
N ASN A 44 18.96 20.06 5.16
CA ASN A 44 18.39 21.38 4.85
C ASN A 44 16.87 21.45 5.11
N ASN A 45 16.39 20.70 6.09
CA ASN A 45 14.96 20.61 6.44
C ASN A 45 14.05 20.14 5.26
N SER A 46 14.58 19.33 4.32
CA SER A 46 13.88 18.88 3.11
C SER A 46 13.93 17.35 2.97
N ARG A 47 12.79 16.75 2.74
CA ARG A 47 12.69 15.30 2.45
C ARG A 47 13.28 14.94 1.09
N ARG A 48 13.23 15.86 0.14
CA ARG A 48 13.95 15.67 -1.12
C ARG A 48 15.43 15.46 -0.89
N CYS A 49 16.05 16.26 -0.02
CA CYS A 49 17.46 16.08 0.33
C CYS A 49 17.73 14.74 1.02
N GLN A 50 16.78 14.19 1.78
CA GLN A 50 16.87 12.85 2.36
C GLN A 50 16.88 11.78 1.24
N PHE A 51 16.01 11.88 0.24
CA PHE A 51 15.99 10.95 -0.88
C PHE A 51 17.25 11.04 -1.76
N GLU A 52 17.72 12.25 -2.05
CA GLU A 52 18.95 12.47 -2.78
C GLU A 52 20.16 11.87 -2.05
N TRP A 53 20.19 12.01 -0.73
CA TRP A 53 21.25 11.42 0.11
C TRP A 53 21.16 9.88 0.10
N LEU A 54 19.98 9.29 0.25
CA LEU A 54 19.79 7.84 0.18
C LEU A 54 20.26 7.29 -1.17
N ALA A 55 19.91 7.94 -2.26
CA ALA A 55 20.39 7.57 -3.59
C ALA A 55 21.92 7.65 -3.70
N ALA A 56 22.54 8.69 -3.11
CA ALA A 56 24.00 8.84 -3.08
C ALA A 56 24.68 7.76 -2.22
N GLN A 57 23.98 7.15 -1.25
CA GLN A 57 24.47 6.00 -0.50
C GLN A 57 24.28 4.66 -1.26
N GLY A 58 23.71 4.68 -2.46
CA GLY A 58 23.50 3.50 -3.29
C GLY A 58 22.17 2.76 -3.05
N PHE A 59 21.21 3.39 -2.36
CA PHE A 59 19.87 2.83 -2.25
C PHE A 59 19.03 3.18 -3.47
N ASP A 60 18.24 2.23 -3.94
CA ASP A 60 17.12 2.52 -4.84
C ASP A 60 16.05 3.27 -4.05
N VAL A 61 15.60 4.40 -4.57
CA VAL A 61 14.60 5.27 -3.93
C VAL A 61 13.33 5.25 -4.73
N VAL A 62 12.19 5.30 -4.04
CA VAL A 62 10.87 5.39 -4.68
C VAL A 62 10.80 6.58 -5.65
N THR A 63 10.13 6.39 -6.78
CA THR A 63 9.89 7.48 -7.75
C THR A 63 9.07 8.60 -7.10
N TYR A 64 9.58 9.83 -7.15
CA TYR A 64 8.91 10.99 -6.58
C TYR A 64 8.98 12.20 -7.49
N ARG A 65 8.11 13.17 -7.27
CA ARG A 65 8.11 14.48 -7.91
C ARG A 65 7.88 15.57 -6.87
N MET A 66 8.64 16.65 -6.99
CA MET A 66 8.33 17.88 -6.24
C MET A 66 7.15 18.58 -6.91
N VAL A 67 6.17 18.96 -6.12
CA VAL A 67 4.95 19.60 -6.61
C VAL A 67 4.56 20.79 -5.74
N THR A 68 3.91 21.75 -6.36
CA THR A 68 3.20 22.86 -5.69
C THR A 68 1.71 22.58 -5.70
N SER A 69 0.92 23.41 -5.01
CA SER A 69 -0.54 23.30 -5.05
C SER A 69 -1.12 23.44 -6.46
N THR A 70 -0.46 24.18 -7.34
CA THR A 70 -0.86 24.37 -8.73
C THR A 70 -0.55 23.18 -9.62
N ASP A 71 0.58 22.51 -9.38
CA ASP A 71 1.06 21.42 -10.23
C ASP A 71 0.54 20.04 -9.78
N LEU A 72 -0.03 19.96 -8.58
CA LEU A 72 -0.49 18.71 -7.99
C LEU A 72 -1.49 17.95 -8.87
N PRO A 73 -2.56 18.58 -9.45
CA PRO A 73 -3.51 17.87 -10.30
C PRO A 73 -2.87 17.22 -11.52
N ASP A 74 -1.93 17.93 -12.16
CA ASP A 74 -1.24 17.42 -13.36
C ASP A 74 -0.25 16.33 -13.01
N SER A 75 0.40 16.43 -11.85
CA SER A 75 1.29 15.38 -11.36
C SER A 75 0.53 14.10 -11.02
N VAL A 76 -0.66 14.20 -10.40
CA VAL A 76 -1.53 13.04 -10.14
C VAL A 76 -1.95 12.37 -11.46
N LYS A 77 -2.35 13.14 -12.46
CA LYS A 77 -2.68 12.61 -13.79
C LYS A 77 -1.48 11.95 -14.46
N TRP A 78 -0.31 12.56 -14.35
CA TRP A 78 0.91 11.99 -14.90
C TRP A 78 1.20 10.61 -14.32
N PHE A 79 1.15 10.47 -12.99
CA PHE A 79 1.37 9.18 -12.31
C PHE A 79 0.28 8.17 -12.69
N ALA A 80 -1.00 8.58 -12.78
CA ALA A 80 -2.10 7.71 -13.19
C ALA A 80 -1.87 7.10 -14.58
N ASN A 81 -1.37 7.90 -15.52
CA ASN A 81 -1.09 7.45 -16.88
C ASN A 81 0.18 6.58 -17.02
N HIS A 82 1.05 6.59 -16.00
CA HIS A 82 2.33 5.85 -16.02
C HIS A 82 2.33 4.64 -15.07
N ILE A 83 1.20 4.34 -14.44
CA ILE A 83 1.09 3.22 -13.48
C ILE A 83 1.41 1.88 -14.14
N GLU A 84 0.88 1.64 -15.34
CA GLU A 84 1.09 0.38 -16.07
C GLU A 84 2.54 0.19 -16.55
N SER A 85 3.26 1.30 -16.77
CA SER A 85 4.67 1.28 -17.15
C SER A 85 5.63 1.28 -15.96
N ASN A 86 5.12 1.37 -14.73
CA ASN A 86 5.93 1.32 -13.52
C ASN A 86 6.32 -0.12 -13.22
N GLU A 87 7.61 -0.36 -13.04
CA GLU A 87 8.11 -1.68 -12.63
C GLU A 87 7.61 -2.11 -11.24
N LEU A 88 7.23 -1.14 -10.40
CA LEU A 88 6.73 -1.38 -9.06
C LEU A 88 5.19 -1.32 -9.06
N PRO A 89 4.50 -2.39 -8.64
CA PRO A 89 3.05 -2.34 -8.45
C PRO A 89 2.67 -1.23 -7.47
N SER A 90 1.72 -0.37 -7.88
CA SER A 90 1.28 0.76 -7.07
C SER A 90 -0.24 0.87 -7.07
N ASP A 91 -0.85 0.97 -5.90
CA ASP A 91 -2.29 1.17 -5.70
C ASP A 91 -2.66 2.64 -5.44
N GLY A 92 -1.68 3.53 -5.47
CA GLY A 92 -1.90 4.95 -5.24
C GLY A 92 -0.62 5.76 -5.08
N LEU A 93 -0.78 6.98 -4.57
CA LEU A 93 0.29 7.93 -4.30
C LEU A 93 0.26 8.36 -2.84
N VAL A 94 1.39 8.82 -2.35
CA VAL A 94 1.48 9.52 -1.06
C VAL A 94 1.97 10.94 -1.33
N LEU A 95 1.12 11.92 -1.04
CA LEU A 95 1.52 13.32 -0.95
C LEU A 95 2.17 13.54 0.41
N LEU A 96 3.39 14.05 0.42
CA LEU A 96 4.19 14.21 1.61
C LEU A 96 4.72 15.64 1.70
N MET A 97 4.70 16.25 2.89
CA MET A 97 5.30 17.56 3.12
C MET A 97 6.82 17.48 2.98
N ASP A 98 7.41 18.34 2.13
CA ASP A 98 8.85 18.40 1.95
C ASP A 98 9.55 19.02 3.17
N ASP A 99 8.99 20.09 3.72
CA ASP A 99 9.50 20.74 4.96
C ASP A 99 9.31 19.79 6.15
N ILE A 100 10.44 19.29 6.66
CA ILE A 100 10.47 18.28 7.72
C ILE A 100 9.93 18.86 9.04
N ALA A 101 10.46 20.00 9.46
CA ALA A 101 10.10 20.62 10.74
C ALA A 101 8.63 21.03 10.76
N TYR A 102 8.12 21.60 9.67
CA TYR A 102 6.70 21.92 9.55
C TYR A 102 5.86 20.65 9.57
N GLY A 103 6.25 19.62 8.80
CA GLY A 103 5.56 18.36 8.78
C GLY A 103 5.47 17.70 10.16
N GLU A 104 6.53 17.71 10.93
CA GLU A 104 6.56 17.20 12.31
C GLU A 104 5.68 18.00 13.26
N SER A 105 5.62 19.34 13.09
CA SER A 105 4.78 20.22 13.88
C SER A 105 3.27 19.94 13.75
N LEU A 106 2.84 19.34 12.65
CA LEU A 106 1.44 18.93 12.43
C LEU A 106 1.00 17.77 13.33
N GLY A 107 1.96 17.01 13.86
CA GLY A 107 1.72 15.87 14.73
C GLY A 107 1.03 14.70 14.01
N ASN A 108 0.41 13.84 14.83
CA ASN A 108 -0.23 12.61 14.36
C ASN A 108 -1.73 12.58 14.71
N THR A 109 -2.51 11.87 13.93
CA THR A 109 -3.81 11.33 14.35
C THR A 109 -3.59 10.09 15.22
N ALA A 110 -4.65 9.42 15.65
CA ALA A 110 -4.52 8.16 16.40
C ALA A 110 -3.77 7.05 15.64
N LYS A 111 -3.68 7.13 14.29
CA LYS A 111 -3.09 6.09 13.43
C LYS A 111 -2.09 6.59 12.40
N PHE A 112 -2.17 7.85 11.98
CA PHE A 112 -1.43 8.34 10.82
C PHE A 112 -0.79 9.70 11.08
N PRO A 113 0.37 10.00 10.47
CA PRO A 113 0.96 11.32 10.52
C PRO A 113 0.11 12.32 9.71
N ARG A 114 0.10 13.59 10.14
CA ARG A 114 -0.65 14.65 9.44
C ARG A 114 0.15 15.31 8.33
N ASN A 115 1.43 15.01 8.21
CA ASN A 115 2.33 15.50 7.17
C ASN A 115 2.26 14.70 5.86
N ALA A 116 1.39 13.68 5.80
CA ALA A 116 1.22 12.84 4.64
C ALA A 116 -0.26 12.59 4.35
N MET A 117 -0.59 12.49 3.06
CA MET A 117 -1.93 12.15 2.59
C MET A 117 -1.82 11.08 1.51
N ALA A 118 -2.52 9.97 1.71
CA ALA A 118 -2.62 8.93 0.69
C ALA A 118 -3.72 9.30 -0.33
N PHE A 119 -3.38 9.16 -1.59
CA PHE A 119 -4.32 9.20 -2.71
C PHE A 119 -4.35 7.82 -3.36
N LYS A 120 -5.49 7.15 -3.27
CA LYS A 120 -5.68 5.83 -3.89
C LYS A 120 -6.38 5.96 -5.23
N TRP A 121 -5.98 5.13 -6.17
CA TRP A 121 -6.73 4.96 -7.41
C TRP A 121 -8.09 4.34 -7.11
N LYS A 122 -9.01 4.46 -8.05
CA LYS A 122 -10.29 3.79 -7.93
C LYS A 122 -10.06 2.29 -7.91
N ASP A 123 -10.55 1.63 -6.86
CA ASP A 123 -10.44 0.18 -6.75
C ASP A 123 -11.18 -0.50 -7.90
N GLU A 124 -10.61 -1.60 -8.40
CA GLU A 124 -11.33 -2.45 -9.35
C GLU A 124 -12.57 -3.02 -8.69
N THR A 125 -13.66 -3.03 -9.43
CA THR A 125 -14.91 -3.64 -9.01
C THR A 125 -15.33 -4.69 -10.02
N ALA A 126 -15.79 -5.84 -9.53
CA ALA A 126 -16.30 -6.89 -10.36
C ALA A 126 -17.66 -7.36 -9.83
N GLU A 127 -18.59 -7.60 -10.75
CA GLU A 127 -19.91 -8.12 -10.39
C GLU A 127 -19.87 -9.64 -10.24
N THR A 128 -20.57 -10.15 -9.22
CA THR A 128 -20.67 -11.57 -8.97
C THR A 128 -22.02 -11.89 -8.30
N THR A 129 -22.38 -13.19 -8.22
CA THR A 129 -23.63 -13.63 -7.60
C THR A 129 -23.37 -14.09 -6.18
N LEU A 130 -24.01 -13.43 -5.20
CA LEU A 130 -24.00 -13.88 -3.81
C LEU A 130 -24.72 -15.25 -3.70
N ARG A 131 -24.08 -16.20 -3.03
CA ARG A 131 -24.60 -17.53 -2.79
C ARG A 131 -25.15 -17.70 -1.38
N GLU A 132 -24.39 -17.26 -0.38
CA GLU A 132 -24.78 -17.33 1.02
C GLU A 132 -24.03 -16.32 1.89
N ILE A 133 -24.53 -16.05 3.08
CA ILE A 133 -23.80 -15.37 4.15
C ILE A 133 -23.39 -16.41 5.19
N HIS A 134 -22.10 -16.65 5.29
CA HIS A 134 -21.51 -17.54 6.27
C HIS A 134 -21.18 -16.80 7.56
N TRP A 135 -21.72 -17.24 8.69
CA TRP A 135 -21.50 -16.64 10.00
C TRP A 135 -20.36 -17.35 10.71
N SER A 136 -19.25 -16.64 10.94
CA SER A 136 -18.04 -17.23 11.51
C SER A 136 -17.69 -16.56 12.84
N PRO A 137 -17.52 -17.32 13.93
CA PRO A 137 -17.06 -16.76 15.21
C PRO A 137 -15.59 -16.38 15.11
N SER A 138 -15.26 -15.17 15.58
CA SER A 138 -13.88 -14.73 15.76
C SER A 138 -13.28 -15.31 17.04
N ARG A 139 -11.96 -15.15 17.20
CA ARG A 139 -11.26 -15.55 18.43
C ARG A 139 -11.80 -14.84 19.69
N THR A 140 -12.38 -13.66 19.54
CA THR A 140 -12.96 -12.88 20.64
C THR A 140 -14.44 -13.18 20.88
N GLY A 141 -15.04 -14.15 20.19
CA GLY A 141 -16.44 -14.51 20.28
C GLY A 141 -17.40 -13.65 19.44
N LEU A 142 -16.91 -12.62 18.76
CA LEU A 142 -17.73 -11.84 17.82
C LEU A 142 -18.05 -12.67 16.58
N ILE A 143 -19.30 -12.65 16.15
CA ILE A 143 -19.74 -13.32 14.93
C ILE A 143 -19.58 -12.37 13.75
N ASN A 144 -18.75 -12.77 12.78
CA ASN A 144 -18.48 -12.00 11.58
C ASN A 144 -19.22 -12.59 10.38
N PRO A 145 -20.02 -11.81 9.67
CA PRO A 145 -20.63 -12.24 8.41
C PRO A 145 -19.57 -12.23 7.28
N VAL A 146 -19.56 -13.31 6.51
CA VAL A 146 -18.70 -13.47 5.34
C VAL A 146 -19.60 -13.81 4.15
N ALA A 147 -19.64 -12.94 3.16
CA ALA A 147 -20.30 -13.20 1.90
C ALA A 147 -19.52 -14.28 1.12
N VAL A 148 -20.22 -15.33 0.68
CA VAL A 148 -19.72 -16.35 -0.23
C VAL A 148 -20.41 -16.15 -1.56
N PHE A 149 -19.64 -16.07 -2.65
CA PHE A 149 -20.13 -15.74 -3.97
C PHE A 149 -19.41 -16.54 -5.06
N ASP A 150 -19.93 -16.49 -6.28
CA ASP A 150 -19.29 -17.14 -7.41
C ASP A 150 -17.89 -16.60 -7.62
N PRO A 151 -16.93 -17.47 -8.03
CA PRO A 151 -15.55 -17.03 -8.24
C PRO A 151 -15.46 -15.84 -9.19
N VAL A 152 -14.75 -14.82 -8.80
CA VAL A 152 -14.50 -13.61 -9.59
C VAL A 152 -13.02 -13.27 -9.56
N GLU A 153 -12.47 -12.88 -10.71
CA GLU A 153 -11.09 -12.40 -10.80
C GLU A 153 -11.04 -10.93 -10.43
N LEU A 154 -10.17 -10.58 -9.48
CA LEU A 154 -9.92 -9.22 -9.03
C LEU A 154 -8.44 -9.06 -8.71
N GLU A 155 -7.79 -8.04 -9.31
CA GLU A 155 -6.36 -7.78 -9.12
C GLU A 155 -5.48 -9.05 -9.31
N GLY A 156 -5.79 -9.86 -10.32
CA GLY A 156 -5.06 -11.10 -10.63
C GLY A 156 -5.24 -12.23 -9.61
N THR A 157 -6.26 -12.13 -8.76
CA THR A 157 -6.58 -13.17 -7.76
C THR A 157 -8.04 -13.58 -7.87
N THR A 158 -8.30 -14.90 -7.87
CA THR A 158 -9.67 -15.42 -7.80
C THR A 158 -10.20 -15.29 -6.39
N ILE A 159 -11.27 -14.52 -6.22
CA ILE A 159 -11.92 -14.26 -4.92
C ILE A 159 -13.28 -14.97 -4.91
N THR A 160 -13.60 -15.64 -3.81
CA THR A 160 -14.88 -16.34 -3.59
C THR A 160 -15.57 -15.90 -2.31
N ARG A 161 -14.91 -15.10 -1.48
CA ARG A 161 -15.39 -14.67 -0.17
C ARG A 161 -14.97 -13.26 0.15
N ALA A 162 -15.84 -12.49 0.82
CA ALA A 162 -15.53 -11.17 1.34
C ALA A 162 -16.17 -10.97 2.72
N SER A 163 -15.45 -10.27 3.62
CA SER A 163 -16.01 -9.88 4.90
C SER A 163 -17.06 -8.78 4.71
N VAL A 164 -18.20 -8.92 5.38
CA VAL A 164 -19.27 -7.89 5.39
C VAL A 164 -19.22 -7.06 6.67
N HIS A 165 -18.15 -7.15 7.43
CA HIS A 165 -17.84 -6.42 8.67
C HIS A 165 -18.79 -6.70 9.84
N ASN A 166 -20.10 -6.45 9.72
CA ASN A 166 -21.08 -6.63 10.80
C ASN A 166 -22.51 -6.82 10.26
N VAL A 167 -23.43 -7.17 11.17
CA VAL A 167 -24.84 -7.43 10.86
C VAL A 167 -25.54 -6.21 10.26
N SER A 168 -25.28 -5.00 10.76
CA SER A 168 -25.91 -3.78 10.26
C SER A 168 -25.60 -3.51 8.80
N ILE A 169 -24.40 -3.90 8.32
CA ILE A 169 -24.06 -3.83 6.90
C ILE A 169 -24.85 -4.86 6.08
N VAL A 170 -24.98 -6.10 6.57
CA VAL A 170 -25.81 -7.14 5.91
C VAL A 170 -27.24 -6.64 5.74
N GLU A 171 -27.84 -6.09 6.80
CA GLU A 171 -29.20 -5.53 6.78
C GLU A 171 -29.34 -4.35 5.83
N SER A 172 -28.38 -3.41 5.85
CA SER A 172 -28.40 -2.22 4.98
C SER A 172 -28.28 -2.56 3.50
N LEU A 173 -27.51 -3.59 3.19
CA LEU A 173 -27.32 -4.11 1.83
C LEU A 173 -28.44 -5.08 1.40
N LYS A 174 -29.30 -5.49 2.32
CA LYS A 174 -30.38 -6.46 2.11
C LYS A 174 -29.86 -7.81 1.54
N LEU A 175 -28.74 -8.26 2.09
CA LEU A 175 -28.10 -9.53 1.71
C LEU A 175 -28.74 -10.72 2.40
#